data_51fdd37670418635b1f3c497e3fa6e24
#
_entry.id   51fdd37670418635b1f3c497e3fa6e24
#
_cell.length_a   1.000
_cell.length_b   1.000
_cell.length_c   1.000
_cell.angle_alpha   90.00
_cell.angle_beta   90.00
_cell.angle_gamma   90.00
#
_symmetry.space_group_name_H-M   'P 1'
#
loop_
_entity.id
_entity.type
_entity.pdbx_description
1 polymer ?
#
loop_
_entity_poly.entity_id
_entity_poly.type
_entity_poly.pdbx_seq_one_letter_code
_entity_poly.pdbx_strand_id
1 'polypeptide(L)'
;MVNEAKEALSKLASGAEVELRYGGTRTDRHGYALAQVYVVKGGERIWLQGELVGRGLARVYSFPDNHACVSELLVREAEARSKGEGIWGSWAYRVLAADNVERLGRLTRSYQLVEGVVAQVGQSGARIYLNSTGIGGRISPC
;
A
#
# COMPACT_ATOMS: atom_id res chain seq x y z
N MET A 1 -7.58 9.01 12.25
CA MET A 1 -6.71 8.28 11.29
C MET A 1 -5.60 9.13 10.71
N VAL A 2 -5.85 10.21 9.95
CA VAL A 2 -4.74 11.06 9.44
C VAL A 2 -3.93 11.67 10.59
N ASN A 3 -4.59 12.11 11.64
CA ASN A 3 -3.92 12.65 12.83
C ASN A 3 -3.11 11.59 13.58
N GLU A 4 -3.60 10.36 13.71
CA GLU A 4 -2.88 9.26 14.35
C GLU A 4 -1.58 8.90 13.64
N ALA A 5 -1.60 8.82 12.30
CA ALA A 5 -0.40 8.59 11.51
C ALA A 5 0.62 9.73 11.68
N LYS A 6 0.14 10.98 11.67
CA LYS A 6 0.97 12.16 11.91
C LYS A 6 1.58 12.16 13.31
N GLU A 7 0.77 11.84 14.32
CA GLU A 7 1.24 11.76 15.71
C GLU A 7 2.26 10.63 15.90
N ALA A 8 2.01 9.45 15.34
CA ALA A 8 2.95 8.34 15.38
C ALA A 8 4.27 8.70 14.71
N LEU A 9 4.22 9.31 13.51
CA LEU A 9 5.39 9.79 12.80
C LEU A 9 6.16 10.83 13.64
N SER A 10 5.45 11.79 14.21
CA SER A 10 6.06 12.84 15.05
C SER A 10 6.73 12.25 16.28
N LYS A 11 6.08 11.32 16.98
CA LYS A 11 6.63 10.65 18.17
C LYS A 11 7.88 9.83 17.86
N LEU A 12 7.95 9.22 16.68
CA LEU A 12 9.08 8.41 16.26
C LEU A 12 10.27 9.24 15.78
N ALA A 13 10.02 10.26 14.96
CA ALA A 13 11.05 10.91 14.15
C ALA A 13 11.36 12.36 14.53
N SER A 14 10.48 13.08 15.31
CA SER A 14 10.77 14.48 15.63
C SER A 14 12.01 14.62 16.51
N GLY A 15 12.98 15.41 16.04
CA GLY A 15 14.25 15.66 16.73
C GLY A 15 15.20 14.46 16.78
N ALA A 16 14.87 13.38 16.07
CA ALA A 16 15.71 12.20 16.02
C ALA A 16 16.69 12.25 14.82
N GLU A 17 17.83 11.59 14.97
CA GLU A 17 18.72 11.29 13.87
C GLU A 17 18.10 10.21 12.98
N VAL A 18 18.22 10.36 11.67
CA VAL A 18 17.69 9.40 10.70
C VAL A 18 18.77 8.95 9.72
N GLU A 19 18.73 7.67 9.39
CA GLU A 19 19.51 7.04 8.32
C GLU A 19 18.59 6.81 7.13
N LEU A 20 18.98 7.27 5.94
CA LEU A 20 18.24 7.05 4.69
C LEU A 20 18.90 5.93 3.87
N ARG A 21 18.11 4.92 3.49
CA ARG A 21 18.56 3.84 2.63
C ARG A 21 17.78 3.86 1.32
N TYR A 22 18.51 3.96 0.23
CA TYR A 22 17.96 4.03 -1.12
C TYR A 22 17.94 2.64 -1.74
N GLY A 23 16.80 2.23 -2.25
CA GLY A 23 16.63 0.92 -2.87
C GLY A 23 16.24 0.96 -4.35
N GLY A 24 16.35 2.13 -4.98
CA GLY A 24 15.98 2.36 -6.38
C GLY A 24 16.21 3.82 -6.76
N THR A 25 15.31 4.39 -7.56
CA THR A 25 15.31 5.83 -7.89
C THR A 25 15.35 6.67 -6.63
N ARG A 26 16.26 7.62 -6.57
CA ARG A 26 16.53 8.38 -5.33
C ARG A 26 15.57 9.53 -5.07
N THR A 27 14.96 10.07 -6.10
CA THR A 27 14.07 11.22 -6.00
C THR A 27 12.83 11.01 -6.85
N ASP A 28 11.71 11.53 -6.40
CA ASP A 28 10.49 11.59 -7.20
C ASP A 28 10.53 12.76 -8.22
N ARG A 29 9.46 12.90 -8.99
CA ARG A 29 9.29 13.99 -9.99
C ARG A 29 9.25 15.39 -9.38
N HIS A 30 9.13 15.52 -8.07
CA HIS A 30 9.10 16.79 -7.33
C HIS A 30 10.43 17.06 -6.61
N GLY A 31 11.43 16.17 -6.74
CA GLY A 31 12.73 16.28 -6.08
C GLY A 31 12.76 15.77 -4.64
N TYR A 32 11.69 15.14 -4.15
CA TYR A 32 11.69 14.55 -2.81
C TYR A 32 12.43 13.23 -2.79
N ALA A 33 13.18 12.99 -1.71
CA ALA A 33 13.94 11.75 -1.51
C ALA A 33 13.01 10.54 -1.36
N LEU A 34 13.27 9.49 -2.14
CA LEU A 34 12.60 8.19 -2.07
C LEU A 34 13.52 7.20 -1.34
N ALA A 35 13.36 7.07 -0.04
CA ALA A 35 14.23 6.24 0.79
C ALA A 35 13.45 5.49 1.87
N GLN A 36 14.00 4.35 2.29
CA GLN A 36 13.62 3.73 3.57
C GLN A 36 14.28 4.53 4.69
N VAL A 37 13.50 4.91 5.68
CA VAL A 37 13.93 5.77 6.78
C VAL A 37 14.09 4.95 8.05
N TYR A 38 15.25 4.99 8.64
CA TYR A 38 15.55 4.38 9.93
C TYR A 38 15.82 5.48 10.94
N VAL A 39 15.02 5.52 11.98
CA VAL A 39 15.24 6.41 13.13
C VAL A 39 16.29 5.77 14.03
N VAL A 40 17.33 6.52 14.36
CA VAL A 40 18.40 6.07 15.27
C VAL A 40 18.14 6.62 16.66
N LYS A 41 17.89 5.72 17.61
CA LYS A 41 17.60 6.10 19.00
C LYS A 41 18.23 5.11 19.98
N GLY A 42 19.12 5.59 20.83
CA GLY A 42 19.76 4.74 21.84
C GLY A 42 20.56 3.57 21.27
N GLY A 43 21.11 3.71 20.06
CA GLY A 43 21.82 2.63 19.36
C GLY A 43 20.92 1.65 18.58
N GLU A 44 19.61 1.75 18.74
CA GLU A 44 18.64 0.97 17.98
C GLU A 44 18.24 1.69 16.68
N ARG A 45 17.88 0.90 15.67
CA ARG A 45 17.35 1.40 14.40
C ARG A 45 15.89 0.97 14.24
N ILE A 46 15.00 1.94 14.22
CA ILE A 46 13.57 1.72 14.02
C ILE A 46 13.25 2.03 12.56
N TRP A 47 12.79 1.04 11.81
CA TRP A 47 12.37 1.22 10.44
C TRP A 47 11.00 1.89 10.39
N LEU A 48 10.97 3.16 10.01
CA LEU A 48 9.81 4.03 10.09
C LEU A 48 8.62 3.54 9.26
N GLN A 49 8.86 3.16 7.99
CA GLN A 49 7.81 2.65 7.11
C GLN A 49 7.24 1.32 7.66
N GLY A 50 8.11 0.43 8.13
CA GLY A 50 7.70 -0.84 8.73
C GLY A 50 6.83 -0.65 9.96
N GLU A 51 7.16 0.32 10.81
CA GLU A 51 6.36 0.66 11.99
C GLU A 51 4.97 1.22 11.63
N LEU A 52 4.92 2.17 10.69
CA LEU A 52 3.65 2.77 10.29
C LEU A 52 2.72 1.74 9.61
N VAL A 53 3.27 0.91 8.71
CA VAL A 53 2.51 -0.14 8.03
C VAL A 53 2.05 -1.22 9.01
N GLY A 54 2.93 -1.67 9.90
CA GLY A 54 2.61 -2.70 10.89
C GLY A 54 1.54 -2.27 11.91
N ARG A 55 1.40 -0.98 12.16
CA ARG A 55 0.32 -0.39 12.99
C ARG A 55 -0.94 -0.08 12.18
N GLY A 56 -0.99 -0.42 10.91
CA GLY A 56 -2.12 -0.06 10.05
C GLY A 56 -2.31 1.44 9.87
N LEU A 57 -1.27 2.25 9.99
CA LEU A 57 -1.33 3.71 9.82
C LEU A 57 -0.99 4.15 8.39
N ALA A 58 -0.50 3.22 7.57
CA ALA A 58 -0.18 3.41 6.17
C ALA A 58 -0.46 2.13 5.37
N ARG A 59 -0.60 2.28 4.06
CA ARG A 59 -0.65 1.16 3.10
C ARG A 59 0.62 1.12 2.29
N VAL A 60 1.00 -0.09 1.88
CA VAL A 60 2.13 -0.27 0.98
C VAL A 60 1.81 0.30 -0.39
N TYR A 61 2.72 1.08 -0.94
CA TYR A 61 2.69 1.58 -2.29
C TYR A 61 4.09 1.50 -2.89
N SER A 62 4.23 0.90 -4.06
CA SER A 62 5.53 0.71 -4.70
C SER A 62 5.50 1.11 -6.16
N PHE A 63 6.69 1.42 -6.67
CA PHE A 63 6.91 1.72 -8.08
C PHE A 63 7.84 0.66 -8.68
N PRO A 64 7.76 0.38 -9.99
CA PRO A 64 8.63 -0.62 -10.64
C PRO A 64 10.12 -0.36 -10.47
N ASP A 65 10.52 0.91 -10.36
CA ASP A 65 11.89 1.39 -10.19
C ASP A 65 12.28 1.66 -8.72
N ASN A 66 11.36 1.40 -7.77
CA ASN A 66 11.60 1.55 -6.34
C ASN A 66 10.75 0.56 -5.52
N HIS A 67 11.19 -0.69 -5.49
CA HIS A 67 10.47 -1.80 -4.85
C HIS A 67 11.29 -2.52 -3.76
N ALA A 68 12.40 -1.95 -3.35
CA ALA A 68 13.18 -2.51 -2.23
C ALA A 68 12.32 -2.57 -0.95
N CYS A 69 12.42 -3.68 -0.21
CA CYS A 69 11.69 -3.95 1.03
C CYS A 69 10.16 -4.08 0.89
N VAL A 70 9.62 -4.06 -0.34
CA VAL A 70 8.16 -4.17 -0.55
C VAL A 70 7.60 -5.48 -0.01
N SER A 71 8.30 -6.59 -0.21
CA SER A 71 7.87 -7.91 0.29
C SER A 71 7.70 -7.92 1.81
N GLU A 72 8.65 -7.32 2.54
CA GLU A 72 8.59 -7.22 4.00
C GLU A 72 7.48 -6.28 4.46
N LEU A 73 7.29 -5.15 3.77
CA LEU A 73 6.18 -4.24 4.05
C LEU A 73 4.82 -4.90 3.82
N LEU A 74 4.67 -5.72 2.77
CA LEU A 74 3.42 -6.44 2.49
C LEU A 74 3.11 -7.49 3.56
N VAL A 75 4.12 -8.15 4.13
CA VAL A 75 3.93 -9.06 5.28
C VAL A 75 3.39 -8.29 6.48
N ARG A 76 4.01 -7.15 6.84
CA ARG A 76 3.55 -6.30 7.94
C ARG A 76 2.15 -5.74 7.72
N GLU A 77 1.84 -5.36 6.48
CA GLU A 77 0.50 -4.92 6.10
C GLU A 77 -0.54 -6.03 6.27
N ALA A 78 -0.22 -7.25 5.82
CA ALA A 78 -1.11 -8.41 5.96
C ALA A 78 -1.39 -8.74 7.43
N GLU A 79 -0.38 -8.66 8.30
CA GLU A 79 -0.54 -8.85 9.75
C GLU A 79 -1.46 -7.78 10.35
N ALA A 80 -1.20 -6.49 10.08
CA ALA A 80 -2.03 -5.39 10.56
C ALA A 80 -3.48 -5.53 10.07
N ARG A 81 -3.67 -5.93 8.82
CA ARG A 81 -4.98 -6.18 8.23
C ARG A 81 -5.72 -7.34 8.88
N SER A 82 -5.04 -8.44 9.15
CA SER A 82 -5.64 -9.62 9.81
C SER A 82 -6.14 -9.30 11.23
N LYS A 83 -5.48 -8.37 11.91
CA LYS A 83 -5.85 -7.90 13.25
C LYS A 83 -6.85 -6.74 13.25
N GLY A 84 -7.15 -6.16 12.08
CA GLY A 84 -8.00 -4.99 11.96
C GLY A 84 -7.39 -3.72 12.56
N GLU A 85 -6.07 -3.61 12.58
CA GLU A 85 -5.38 -2.47 13.18
C GLU A 85 -5.48 -1.20 12.33
N GLY A 86 -5.60 -0.06 12.99
CA GLY A 86 -5.60 1.26 12.35
C GLY A 86 -6.67 1.41 11.26
N ILE A 87 -6.26 1.71 10.03
CA ILE A 87 -7.17 1.89 8.89
C ILE A 87 -7.94 0.61 8.56
N TRP A 88 -7.38 -0.57 8.88
CA TRP A 88 -7.97 -1.87 8.55
C TRP A 88 -9.20 -2.21 9.40
N GLY A 89 -9.35 -1.57 10.57
CA GLY A 89 -10.57 -1.62 11.37
C GLY A 89 -11.74 -0.82 10.79
N SER A 90 -11.48 0.03 9.78
CA SER A 90 -12.49 0.86 9.14
C SER A 90 -13.09 0.17 7.91
N TRP A 91 -14.41 0.22 7.79
CA TRP A 91 -15.12 -0.29 6.61
C TRP A 91 -14.66 0.36 5.28
N ALA A 92 -14.16 1.60 5.35
CA ALA A 92 -13.71 2.37 4.17
C ALA A 92 -12.44 1.81 3.53
N TYR A 93 -11.62 1.09 4.30
CA TYR A 93 -10.34 0.54 3.86
C TYR A 93 -10.33 -0.99 3.74
N ARG A 94 -11.49 -1.62 3.93
CA ARG A 94 -11.58 -3.07 3.82
C ARG A 94 -11.27 -3.56 2.41
N VAL A 95 -10.79 -4.79 2.31
CA VAL A 95 -10.65 -5.50 1.04
C VAL A 95 -12.03 -5.74 0.44
N LEU A 96 -12.20 -5.44 -0.83
CA LEU A 96 -13.45 -5.63 -1.57
C LEU A 96 -13.37 -6.91 -2.40
N ALA A 97 -14.47 -7.64 -2.47
CA ALA A 97 -14.56 -8.78 -3.36
C ALA A 97 -14.67 -8.32 -4.82
N ALA A 98 -13.90 -8.97 -5.71
CA ALA A 98 -13.84 -8.61 -7.12
C ALA A 98 -15.17 -8.83 -7.88
N ASP A 99 -16.06 -9.67 -7.34
CA ASP A 99 -17.39 -9.94 -7.87
C ASP A 99 -18.42 -8.85 -7.52
N ASN A 100 -18.11 -7.96 -6.59
CA ASN A 100 -18.98 -6.84 -6.22
C ASN A 100 -18.82 -5.66 -7.20
N VAL A 101 -19.19 -5.90 -8.46
CA VAL A 101 -19.02 -4.97 -9.58
C VAL A 101 -19.75 -3.63 -9.34
N GLU A 102 -20.95 -3.68 -8.76
CA GLU A 102 -21.73 -2.46 -8.46
C GLU A 102 -20.99 -1.54 -7.50
N ARG A 103 -20.44 -2.10 -6.42
CA ARG A 103 -19.68 -1.33 -5.45
C ARG A 103 -18.36 -0.81 -6.01
N LEU A 104 -17.64 -1.65 -6.75
CA LEU A 104 -16.38 -1.27 -7.40
C LEU A 104 -16.61 -0.14 -8.41
N GLY A 105 -17.69 -0.18 -9.18
CA GLY A 105 -18.06 0.86 -10.11
C GLY A 105 -18.30 2.23 -9.46
N ARG A 106 -18.80 2.26 -8.22
CA ARG A 106 -18.99 3.51 -7.44
C ARG A 106 -17.68 4.08 -6.86
N LEU A 107 -16.63 3.27 -6.79
CA LEU A 107 -15.34 3.62 -6.18
C LEU A 107 -14.26 3.96 -7.23
N THR A 108 -14.66 4.24 -8.46
CA THR A 108 -13.77 4.73 -9.51
C THR A 108 -13.04 5.99 -9.06
N ARG A 109 -11.76 6.14 -9.46
CA ARG A 109 -10.86 7.24 -9.07
C ARG A 109 -10.37 7.19 -7.62
N SER A 110 -10.55 6.07 -6.92
CA SER A 110 -10.00 5.85 -5.60
C SER A 110 -9.14 4.57 -5.58
N TYR A 111 -8.12 4.56 -4.73
CA TYR A 111 -7.30 3.37 -4.54
C TYR A 111 -8.04 2.39 -3.65
N GLN A 112 -8.32 1.19 -4.17
CA GLN A 112 -8.99 0.11 -3.44
C GLN A 112 -8.14 -1.16 -3.47
N LEU A 113 -8.22 -1.95 -2.40
CA LEU A 113 -7.74 -3.31 -2.39
C LEU A 113 -8.89 -4.23 -2.80
N VAL A 114 -8.65 -5.01 -3.85
CA VAL A 114 -9.65 -5.93 -4.39
C VAL A 114 -9.05 -7.33 -4.37
N GLU A 115 -9.82 -8.29 -3.86
CA GLU A 115 -9.46 -9.70 -3.83
C GLU A 115 -10.46 -10.51 -4.64
N GLY A 116 -9.95 -11.46 -5.43
CA GLY A 116 -10.78 -12.34 -6.24
C GLY A 116 -9.97 -13.44 -6.91
N VAL A 117 -10.70 -14.41 -7.45
CA VAL A 117 -10.10 -15.50 -8.23
C VAL A 117 -10.04 -15.09 -9.69
N VAL A 118 -8.86 -15.16 -10.29
CA VAL A 118 -8.71 -14.91 -11.74
C VAL A 118 -9.26 -16.11 -12.50
N ALA A 119 -10.33 -15.90 -13.24
CA ALA A 119 -10.96 -16.92 -14.06
C ALA A 119 -10.33 -16.97 -15.47
N GLN A 120 -9.90 -15.83 -15.99
CA GLN A 120 -9.33 -15.73 -17.33
C GLN A 120 -8.31 -14.59 -17.38
N VAL A 121 -7.26 -14.81 -18.14
CA VAL A 121 -6.28 -13.78 -18.50
C VAL A 121 -6.45 -13.44 -19.96
N GLY A 122 -6.63 -12.18 -20.27
CA GLY A 122 -6.68 -11.67 -21.65
C GLY A 122 -5.54 -10.71 -21.92
N GLN A 123 -5.19 -10.56 -23.19
CA GLN A 123 -4.20 -9.58 -23.64
C GLN A 123 -4.73 -8.80 -24.84
N SER A 124 -4.52 -7.49 -24.84
CA SER A 124 -4.80 -6.62 -25.99
C SER A 124 -3.67 -5.60 -26.11
N GLY A 125 -2.87 -5.73 -27.16
CA GLY A 125 -1.64 -4.95 -27.30
C GLY A 125 -0.67 -5.19 -26.13
N ALA A 126 -0.22 -4.12 -25.49
CA ALA A 126 0.66 -4.18 -24.31
C ALA A 126 -0.09 -4.32 -22.97
N ARG A 127 -1.42 -4.43 -22.98
CA ARG A 127 -2.24 -4.52 -21.77
C ARG A 127 -2.62 -5.96 -21.48
N ILE A 128 -2.51 -6.33 -20.19
CA ILE A 128 -2.98 -7.61 -19.67
C ILE A 128 -4.24 -7.34 -18.85
N TYR A 129 -5.27 -8.14 -19.07
CA TYR A 129 -6.55 -8.09 -18.37
C TYR A 129 -6.70 -9.34 -17.51
N LEU A 130 -6.99 -9.13 -16.22
CA LEU A 130 -7.32 -10.19 -15.29
C LEU A 130 -8.83 -10.17 -15.06
N ASN A 131 -9.54 -11.19 -15.52
CA ASN A 131 -10.98 -11.31 -15.32
C ASN A 131 -11.23 -12.22 -14.13
N SER A 132 -11.96 -11.70 -13.13
CA SER A 132 -12.38 -12.48 -11.95
C SER A 132 -13.66 -13.29 -12.23
N THR A 133 -13.88 -14.35 -11.46
CA THR A 133 -15.15 -15.10 -11.45
C THR A 133 -16.23 -14.25 -10.81
N GLY A 134 -17.18 -13.80 -11.57
CA GLY A 134 -18.35 -13.07 -11.13
C GLY A 134 -19.00 -12.38 -12.31
N ILE A 135 -20.10 -12.91 -12.79
CA ILE A 135 -21.00 -12.43 -13.84
C ILE A 135 -20.29 -11.80 -15.04
N GLY A 136 -20.32 -12.53 -16.17
CA GLY A 136 -19.79 -12.10 -17.46
C GLY A 136 -20.41 -10.79 -17.96
N GLY A 137 -19.93 -9.67 -17.44
CA GLY A 137 -20.09 -8.37 -18.02
C GLY A 137 -18.92 -8.16 -18.99
N ARG A 138 -19.19 -8.16 -20.28
CA ARG A 138 -18.23 -7.69 -21.29
C ARG A 138 -17.82 -6.27 -20.88
N ILE A 139 -16.57 -6.10 -20.48
CA ILE A 139 -15.97 -4.79 -20.47
C ILE A 139 -15.64 -4.48 -21.93
N SER A 140 -16.51 -3.67 -22.54
CA SER A 140 -16.20 -3.09 -23.85
C SER A 140 -14.97 -2.20 -23.65
N PRO A 141 -13.94 -2.32 -24.51
CA PRO A 141 -12.84 -1.37 -24.48
C PRO A 141 -13.36 0.01 -24.93
N CYS A 142 -13.14 1.03 -24.11
CA CYS A 142 -13.18 2.42 -24.56
C CYS A 142 -11.92 2.76 -25.33
#